data_1840ef6e1abc628088deef4e09d83fd8
#
_entry.id   1840ef6e1abc628088deef4e09d83fd8
#
_cell.length_a   1.000
_cell.length_b   1.000
_cell.length_c   1.000
_cell.angle_alpha   90.00
_cell.angle_beta   90.00
_cell.angle_gamma   90.00
#
_symmetry.space_group_name_H-M   'P 1'
#
loop_
_entity.id
_entity.type
_entity.pdbx_description
1 polymer ?
#
loop_
_entity_poly.entity_id
_entity_poly.type
_entity_poly.pdbx_seq_one_letter_code
_entity_poly.pdbx_strand_id
1 'polypeptide(L)'
;HIALSSKLELCFKNEKFASDFTKGRFFTRLSKYQTELHLKKAIGWKSNVSKNILDCTGGLGHDAFILALLGQKITFVEKNKGLCILFENALSELPNEKYFNSARSKILIKNGDSKQFIIDSEKFDVIYIDPMFNSKKKLKRSKEMSFLDIYLDDYDSPLEDYLTTDYRRIVVKRELRSLAGNNRTPEISFKG
;
A
#
# COMPACT_ATOMS: atom_id res chain seq x y z
N HIS A 1 22.20 -4.04 -2.35
CA HIS A 1 23.06 -3.05 -1.68
C HIS A 1 22.26 -1.77 -1.46
N ILE A 2 22.29 -1.25 -0.24
CA ILE A 2 21.76 0.08 0.09
C ILE A 2 22.99 1.01 0.09
N ALA A 3 23.03 1.95 -0.85
CA ALA A 3 24.07 2.95 -0.88
C ALA A 3 23.57 4.22 -0.17
N LEU A 4 24.34 4.73 0.75
CA LEU A 4 24.12 6.03 1.38
C LEU A 4 24.58 7.12 0.39
N SER A 5 23.65 7.61 -0.41
CA SER A 5 23.79 8.90 -1.09
C SER A 5 23.09 9.98 -0.23
N SER A 6 23.07 11.24 -0.67
CA SER A 6 22.25 12.28 -0.04
C SER A 6 20.74 11.95 -0.03
N LYS A 7 20.32 10.89 -0.72
CA LYS A 7 19.03 10.25 -0.71
C LYS A 7 19.17 8.76 -0.53
N LEU A 8 18.29 8.16 0.26
CA LEU A 8 18.21 6.72 0.40
C LEU A 8 17.71 6.10 -0.91
N GLU A 9 18.55 5.25 -1.51
CA GLU A 9 18.23 4.57 -2.78
C GLU A 9 18.30 3.06 -2.58
N LEU A 10 17.35 2.35 -3.15
CA LEU A 10 17.41 0.91 -3.33
C LEU A 10 18.12 0.62 -4.68
N CYS A 11 19.24 -0.08 -4.62
CA CYS A 11 19.99 -0.47 -5.80
C CYS A 11 19.79 -1.96 -6.07
N PHE A 12 19.34 -2.29 -7.28
CA PHE A 12 19.17 -3.68 -7.71
C PHE A 12 19.57 -3.84 -9.16
N LYS A 13 20.48 -4.77 -9.45
CA LYS A 13 21.14 -4.89 -10.75
C LYS A 13 21.78 -3.53 -11.09
N ASN A 14 21.46 -2.95 -12.22
CA ASN A 14 21.98 -1.64 -12.66
C ASN A 14 20.96 -0.50 -12.48
N GLU A 15 19.86 -0.76 -11.79
CA GLU A 15 18.79 0.21 -11.55
C GLU A 15 18.84 0.76 -10.13
N LYS A 16 18.44 2.03 -9.98
CA LYS A 16 18.33 2.72 -8.71
C LYS A 16 16.96 3.31 -8.54
N PHE A 17 16.44 3.18 -7.34
CA PHE A 17 15.11 3.70 -7.01
C PHE A 17 15.10 4.34 -5.62
N ALA A 18 14.50 5.53 -5.52
CA ALA A 18 14.21 6.21 -4.28
C ALA A 18 12.72 6.53 -4.20
N SER A 19 12.09 6.29 -3.06
CA SER A 19 10.73 6.74 -2.80
C SER A 19 10.77 8.18 -2.28
N ASP A 20 10.04 9.08 -2.94
CA ASP A 20 10.02 10.50 -2.58
C ASP A 20 8.56 10.99 -2.54
N PHE A 21 8.08 11.26 -1.33
CA PHE A 21 6.71 11.73 -1.10
C PHE A 21 6.55 13.24 -1.22
N THR A 22 7.66 13.97 -1.43
CA THR A 22 7.67 15.45 -1.50
C THR A 22 7.51 15.98 -2.92
N LYS A 23 7.52 15.11 -3.95
CA LYS A 23 7.42 15.51 -5.36
C LYS A 23 6.78 14.44 -6.23
N GLY A 24 6.58 14.79 -7.49
CA GLY A 24 6.07 13.88 -8.53
C GLY A 24 4.57 13.59 -8.40
N ARG A 25 4.16 12.50 -9.05
CA ARG A 25 2.73 12.12 -9.15
C ARG A 25 2.10 11.83 -7.79
N PHE A 26 2.86 11.19 -6.91
CA PHE A 26 2.34 10.86 -5.58
C PHE A 26 2.12 12.10 -4.74
N PHE A 27 3.03 13.07 -4.77
CA PHE A 27 2.84 14.36 -4.09
C PHE A 27 1.58 15.09 -4.58
N THR A 28 1.33 15.08 -5.90
CA THR A 28 0.10 15.64 -6.45
C THR A 28 -1.15 14.89 -5.94
N ARG A 29 -1.06 13.57 -5.78
CA ARG A 29 -2.13 12.76 -5.19
C ARG A 29 -2.31 13.09 -3.70
N LEU A 30 -1.21 13.28 -2.96
CA LEU A 30 -1.25 13.68 -1.55
C LEU A 30 -1.96 15.01 -1.35
N SER A 31 -1.70 16.02 -2.19
CA SER A 31 -2.36 17.33 -2.07
C SER A 31 -3.88 17.26 -2.28
N LYS A 32 -4.36 16.18 -2.88
CA LYS A 32 -5.77 15.93 -3.20
C LYS A 32 -6.34 14.71 -2.43
N TYR A 33 -5.71 14.26 -1.34
CA TYR A 33 -6.10 13.02 -0.65
C TYR A 33 -7.58 13.01 -0.21
N GLN A 34 -8.16 14.17 0.05
CA GLN A 34 -9.59 14.26 0.41
C GLN A 34 -10.53 13.88 -0.74
N THR A 35 -10.08 13.90 -1.99
CA THR A 35 -10.86 13.52 -3.18
C THR A 35 -10.77 12.04 -3.53
N GLU A 36 -10.11 11.23 -2.73
CA GLU A 36 -9.97 9.77 -2.91
C GLU A 36 -11.29 9.03 -2.63
N LEU A 37 -12.30 9.29 -3.47
CA LEU A 37 -13.67 8.79 -3.25
C LEU A 37 -13.76 7.26 -3.29
N HIS A 38 -13.02 6.62 -4.21
CA HIS A 38 -13.05 5.16 -4.35
C HIS A 38 -12.42 4.48 -3.14
N LEU A 39 -11.27 4.99 -2.68
CA LEU A 39 -10.60 4.48 -1.49
C LEU A 39 -11.46 4.65 -0.24
N LYS A 40 -12.06 5.84 -0.06
CA LYS A 40 -13.00 6.12 1.03
C LYS A 40 -14.20 5.16 1.03
N LYS A 41 -14.83 4.95 -0.13
CA LYS A 41 -15.95 4.01 -0.27
C LYS A 41 -15.53 2.58 0.03
N ALA A 42 -14.37 2.15 -0.50
CA ALA A 42 -13.87 0.80 -0.33
C ALA A 42 -13.68 0.45 1.15
N ILE A 43 -13.03 1.32 1.93
CA ILE A 43 -12.82 1.09 3.37
C ILE A 43 -14.08 1.39 4.22
N GLY A 44 -15.17 1.88 3.61
CA GLY A 44 -16.36 2.35 4.33
C GLY A 44 -16.02 3.52 5.26
N TRP A 45 -15.29 4.50 4.74
CA TRP A 45 -14.88 5.70 5.48
C TRP A 45 -16.08 6.50 5.96
N LYS A 46 -16.01 6.97 7.19
CA LYS A 46 -16.98 7.92 7.77
C LYS A 46 -16.22 9.04 8.46
N SER A 47 -16.76 10.25 8.40
CA SER A 47 -16.19 11.39 9.14
C SER A 47 -16.14 11.04 10.63
N ASN A 48 -15.03 11.40 11.29
CA ASN A 48 -14.81 11.21 12.73
C ASN A 48 -14.79 9.75 13.22
N VAL A 49 -14.70 8.77 12.32
CA VAL A 49 -14.54 7.36 12.67
C VAL A 49 -13.16 6.89 12.20
N SER A 50 -12.30 6.55 13.16
CA SER A 50 -10.99 5.93 12.88
C SER A 50 -11.14 4.43 12.90
N LYS A 51 -10.69 3.77 11.84
CA LYS A 51 -10.63 2.31 11.71
C LYS A 51 -9.21 1.81 11.85
N ASN A 52 -9.07 0.59 12.35
CA ASN A 52 -7.81 -0.15 12.31
C ASN A 52 -7.76 -0.92 10.98
N ILE A 53 -6.79 -0.61 10.14
CA ILE A 53 -6.63 -1.21 8.82
C ILE A 53 -5.33 -2.00 8.79
N LEU A 54 -5.39 -3.27 8.40
CA LEU A 54 -4.22 -4.06 8.03
C LEU A 54 -3.98 -3.93 6.53
N ASP A 55 -2.90 -3.26 6.14
CA ASP A 55 -2.41 -3.26 4.77
C ASP A 55 -1.47 -4.44 4.58
N CYS A 56 -1.96 -5.46 3.88
CA CYS A 56 -1.26 -6.74 3.70
C CYS A 56 -0.21 -6.72 2.59
N THR A 57 -0.20 -5.68 1.78
CA THR A 57 0.61 -5.57 0.56
C THR A 57 1.27 -4.19 0.47
N GLY A 58 1.93 -3.79 1.55
CA GLY A 58 2.40 -2.43 1.79
C GLY A 58 3.10 -1.73 0.61
N GLY A 59 4.04 -2.42 -0.06
CA GLY A 59 4.76 -1.90 -1.21
C GLY A 59 5.49 -0.58 -0.88
N LEU A 60 5.25 0.46 -1.67
CA LEU A 60 5.81 1.79 -1.43
C LEU A 60 5.03 2.63 -0.40
N GLY A 61 3.95 2.12 0.17
CA GLY A 61 3.17 2.77 1.22
C GLY A 61 2.26 3.91 0.75
N HIS A 62 2.04 4.06 -0.54
CA HIS A 62 1.25 5.16 -1.09
C HIS A 62 -0.18 5.18 -0.55
N ASP A 63 -0.89 4.05 -0.65
CA ASP A 63 -2.28 3.96 -0.17
C ASP A 63 -2.34 3.97 1.36
N ALA A 64 -1.38 3.31 2.04
CA ALA A 64 -1.25 3.34 3.50
C ALA A 64 -1.16 4.78 4.03
N PHE A 65 -0.33 5.62 3.40
CA PHE A 65 -0.18 7.01 3.83
C PHE A 65 -1.43 7.86 3.56
N ILE A 66 -2.10 7.67 2.41
CA ILE A 66 -3.38 8.34 2.13
C ILE A 66 -4.45 7.93 3.14
N LEU A 67 -4.55 6.65 3.48
CA LEU A 67 -5.48 6.17 4.50
C LEU A 67 -5.18 6.79 5.88
N ALA A 68 -3.91 6.94 6.23
CA ALA A 68 -3.52 7.61 7.46
C ALA A 68 -3.87 9.10 7.48
N LEU A 69 -3.71 9.81 6.34
CA LEU A 69 -4.18 11.19 6.16
C LEU A 69 -5.70 11.32 6.29
N LEU A 70 -6.45 10.28 5.88
CA LEU A 70 -7.90 10.19 6.07
C LEU A 70 -8.30 9.83 7.52
N GLY A 71 -7.34 9.77 8.44
CA GLY A 71 -7.55 9.58 9.87
C GLY A 71 -7.56 8.12 10.33
N GLN A 72 -7.23 7.17 9.47
CA GLN A 72 -7.22 5.74 9.80
C GLN A 72 -5.92 5.33 10.51
N LYS A 73 -5.99 4.29 11.36
CA LYS A 73 -4.81 3.65 11.95
C LYS A 73 -4.38 2.49 11.05
N ILE A 74 -3.12 2.48 10.64
CA ILE A 74 -2.62 1.54 9.65
C ILE A 74 -1.54 0.66 10.27
N THR A 75 -1.75 -0.65 10.19
CA THR A 75 -0.67 -1.62 10.31
C THR A 75 -0.24 -1.98 8.90
N PHE A 76 0.85 -1.37 8.47
CA PHE A 76 1.48 -1.61 7.17
C PHE A 76 2.37 -2.84 7.28
N VAL A 77 2.15 -3.83 6.44
CA VAL A 77 2.95 -5.06 6.39
C VAL A 77 3.54 -5.22 4.99
N GLU A 78 4.85 -5.39 4.95
CA GLU A 78 5.58 -5.58 3.71
C GLU A 78 6.68 -6.65 3.90
N LYS A 79 6.69 -7.64 3.03
CA LYS A 79 7.68 -8.73 3.04
C LYS A 79 9.08 -8.25 2.76
N ASN A 80 9.20 -7.32 1.83
CA ASN A 80 10.48 -6.81 1.39
C ASN A 80 10.99 -5.72 2.33
N LYS A 81 12.06 -6.02 3.05
CA LYS A 81 12.69 -5.10 4.00
C LYS A 81 13.17 -3.79 3.34
N GLY A 82 13.64 -3.86 2.08
CA GLY A 82 14.07 -2.67 1.35
C GLY A 82 12.92 -1.69 1.11
N LEU A 83 11.72 -2.19 0.79
CA LEU A 83 10.53 -1.36 0.62
C LEU A 83 10.07 -0.75 1.96
N CYS A 84 10.13 -1.49 3.06
CA CYS A 84 9.87 -0.93 4.39
C CYS A 84 10.78 0.26 4.69
N ILE A 85 12.09 0.10 4.46
CA ILE A 85 13.09 1.15 4.70
C ILE A 85 12.85 2.36 3.77
N LEU A 86 12.52 2.14 2.50
CA LEU A 86 12.18 3.24 1.59
C LEU A 86 10.93 3.99 2.04
N PHE A 87 9.91 3.28 2.54
CA PHE A 87 8.71 3.90 3.05
C PHE A 87 8.98 4.72 4.32
N GLU A 88 9.71 4.17 5.29
CA GLU A 88 10.13 4.91 6.49
C GLU A 88 10.89 6.19 6.14
N ASN A 89 11.85 6.09 5.21
CA ASN A 89 12.61 7.25 4.75
C ASN A 89 11.70 8.29 4.08
N ALA A 90 10.81 7.87 3.18
CA ALA A 90 9.88 8.78 2.50
C ALA A 90 8.96 9.52 3.49
N LEU A 91 8.52 8.84 4.57
CA LEU A 91 7.77 9.47 5.64
C LEU A 91 8.61 10.48 6.43
N SER A 92 9.88 10.18 6.69
CA SER A 92 10.76 11.05 7.46
C SER A 92 11.12 12.34 6.73
N GLU A 93 11.16 12.30 5.39
CA GLU A 93 11.47 13.47 4.54
C GLU A 93 10.29 14.42 4.32
N LEU A 94 9.08 14.03 4.70
CA LEU A 94 7.93 14.92 4.62
C LEU A 94 8.09 16.14 5.53
N PRO A 95 7.58 17.31 5.13
CA PRO A 95 7.60 18.52 5.96
C PRO A 95 7.06 18.28 7.36
N ASN A 96 7.60 19.03 8.33
CA ASN A 96 7.14 18.98 9.73
C ASN A 96 5.84 19.78 9.92
N GLU A 97 4.78 19.30 9.26
CA GLU A 97 3.45 19.90 9.32
C GLU A 97 2.51 19.04 10.15
N LYS A 98 1.58 19.69 10.88
CA LYS A 98 0.68 19.03 11.83
C LYS A 98 -0.08 17.84 11.22
N TYR A 99 -0.58 17.98 9.99
CA TYR A 99 -1.35 16.91 9.34
C TYR A 99 -0.48 15.73 8.89
N PHE A 100 0.75 15.96 8.41
CA PHE A 100 1.71 14.90 8.10
C PHE A 100 2.17 14.18 9.37
N ASN A 101 2.47 14.92 10.43
CA ASN A 101 2.86 14.33 11.72
C ASN A 101 1.74 13.46 12.30
N SER A 102 0.50 13.95 12.22
CA SER A 102 -0.68 13.18 12.64
C SER A 102 -0.88 11.91 11.81
N ALA A 103 -0.61 11.94 10.50
CA ALA A 103 -0.70 10.75 9.66
C ALA A 103 0.43 9.76 9.98
N ARG A 104 1.68 10.24 10.08
CA ARG A 104 2.83 9.40 10.46
C ARG A 104 2.61 8.63 11.76
N SER A 105 2.08 9.31 12.79
CA SER A 105 1.82 8.69 14.11
C SER A 105 0.75 7.59 14.08
N LYS A 106 0.00 7.46 13.00
CA LYS A 106 -1.04 6.42 12.82
C LYS A 106 -0.55 5.21 12.05
N ILE A 107 0.70 5.19 11.60
CA ILE A 107 1.26 4.11 10.81
C ILE A 107 2.23 3.28 11.65
N LEU A 108 1.95 2.00 11.76
CA LEU A 108 2.85 1.00 12.32
C LEU A 108 3.42 0.16 11.18
N ILE A 109 4.72 0.28 10.93
CA ILE A 109 5.40 -0.48 9.87
C ILE A 109 5.91 -1.80 10.44
N LYS A 110 5.59 -2.89 9.74
CA LYS A 110 6.01 -4.25 10.03
C LYS A 110 6.66 -4.88 8.80
N ASN A 111 7.90 -5.34 8.94
CA ASN A 111 8.52 -6.17 7.93
C ASN A 111 8.20 -7.63 8.22
N GLY A 112 7.56 -8.32 7.30
CA GLY A 112 7.18 -9.72 7.43
C GLY A 112 6.08 -10.16 6.49
N ASP A 113 5.67 -11.42 6.62
CA ASP A 113 4.53 -11.97 5.91
C ASP A 113 3.23 -11.55 6.60
N SER A 114 2.33 -10.91 5.86
CA SER A 114 1.04 -10.46 6.40
C SER A 114 0.14 -11.59 6.88
N LYS A 115 0.35 -12.83 6.43
CA LYS A 115 -0.33 -14.02 6.94
C LYS A 115 -0.15 -14.19 8.45
N GLN A 116 0.99 -13.79 9.01
CA GLN A 116 1.25 -13.87 10.44
C GLN A 116 0.37 -12.93 11.27
N PHE A 117 -0.13 -11.86 10.66
CA PHE A 117 -0.97 -10.85 11.29
C PHE A 117 -2.46 -11.16 11.16
N ILE A 118 -2.84 -12.09 10.28
CA ILE A 118 -4.21 -12.51 10.05
C ILE A 118 -4.78 -13.29 11.24
N ILE A 119 -3.95 -13.99 11.98
CA ILE A 119 -4.34 -14.76 13.16
C ILE A 119 -5.01 -13.85 14.22
N ASP A 120 -4.62 -12.57 14.28
CA ASP A 120 -5.18 -11.55 15.16
C ASP A 120 -6.24 -10.68 14.46
N SER A 121 -6.96 -11.23 13.50
CA SER A 121 -7.86 -10.50 12.58
C SER A 121 -8.96 -9.69 13.27
N GLU A 122 -9.41 -10.11 14.43
CA GLU A 122 -10.43 -9.39 15.23
C GLU A 122 -10.03 -7.95 15.60
N LYS A 123 -8.71 -7.66 15.57
CA LYS A 123 -8.17 -6.32 15.86
C LYS A 123 -8.33 -5.33 14.70
N PHE A 124 -8.68 -5.80 13.50
CA PHE A 124 -8.77 -4.96 12.32
C PHE A 124 -10.21 -4.82 11.82
N ASP A 125 -10.60 -3.59 11.51
CA ASP A 125 -11.89 -3.29 10.90
C ASP A 125 -11.89 -3.55 9.38
N VAL A 126 -10.69 -3.46 8.75
CA VAL A 126 -10.49 -3.63 7.31
C VAL A 126 -9.18 -4.35 7.06
N ILE A 127 -9.23 -5.35 6.20
CA ILE A 127 -8.06 -5.96 5.55
C ILE A 127 -7.93 -5.35 4.16
N TYR A 128 -6.83 -4.67 3.89
CA TYR A 128 -6.55 -4.01 2.62
C TYR A 128 -5.49 -4.77 1.85
N ILE A 129 -5.76 -5.07 0.58
CA ILE A 129 -4.91 -5.88 -0.28
C ILE A 129 -4.83 -5.20 -1.65
N ASP A 130 -3.64 -4.73 -2.03
CA ASP A 130 -3.32 -4.18 -3.35
C ASP A 130 -2.15 -4.94 -3.97
N PRO A 131 -2.39 -6.18 -4.43
CA PRO A 131 -1.31 -7.00 -4.94
C PRO A 131 -0.73 -6.39 -6.20
N MET A 132 0.60 -6.39 -6.31
CA MET A 132 1.27 -6.00 -7.54
C MET A 132 1.03 -7.08 -8.59
N PHE A 133 0.24 -6.74 -9.61
CA PHE A 133 -0.04 -7.66 -10.70
C PHE A 133 1.09 -7.65 -11.71
N ASN A 134 1.68 -8.81 -11.97
CA ASN A 134 2.51 -9.06 -13.15
C ASN A 134 1.65 -8.99 -14.42
N SER A 135 1.24 -7.79 -14.83
CA SER A 135 0.61 -7.64 -16.13
C SER A 135 1.68 -7.84 -17.21
N LYS A 136 1.65 -8.98 -17.88
CA LYS A 136 2.53 -9.31 -19.04
C LYS A 136 2.39 -8.34 -20.22
N LYS A 137 1.59 -7.28 -20.11
CA LYS A 137 1.38 -6.29 -21.18
C LYS A 137 2.28 -5.09 -20.98
N LYS A 138 3.13 -4.80 -21.97
CA LYS A 138 3.97 -3.61 -22.13
C LYS A 138 3.13 -2.33 -22.30
N LEU A 139 2.37 -1.94 -21.27
CA LEU A 139 1.88 -0.56 -21.16
C LEU A 139 3.05 0.31 -20.67
N LYS A 140 3.09 1.57 -21.10
CA LYS A 140 4.07 2.57 -20.62
C LYS A 140 3.98 2.68 -19.10
N ARG A 141 4.82 1.91 -18.39
CA ARG A 141 4.87 1.91 -16.93
C ARG A 141 5.72 3.08 -16.44
N SER A 142 5.44 3.56 -15.23
CA SER A 142 6.34 4.50 -14.57
C SER A 142 7.68 3.82 -14.27
N LYS A 143 8.75 4.58 -14.12
CA LYS A 143 10.07 4.05 -13.71
C LYS A 143 9.96 3.25 -12.41
N GLU A 144 9.13 3.72 -11.48
CA GLU A 144 8.81 3.05 -10.21
C GLU A 144 8.29 1.64 -10.43
N MET A 145 7.23 1.50 -11.25
CA MET A 145 6.62 0.19 -11.53
C MET A 145 7.57 -0.73 -12.27
N SER A 146 8.39 -0.19 -13.19
CA SER A 146 9.38 -1.00 -13.91
C SER A 146 10.48 -1.52 -12.99
N PHE A 147 10.94 -0.70 -12.04
CA PHE A 147 11.91 -1.11 -11.02
C PHE A 147 11.33 -2.20 -10.13
N LEU A 148 10.10 -2.00 -9.63
CA LEU A 148 9.43 -2.95 -8.75
C LEU A 148 9.18 -4.30 -9.43
N ASP A 149 8.79 -4.30 -10.72
CA ASP A 149 8.62 -5.53 -11.49
C ASP A 149 9.91 -6.37 -11.55
N ILE A 150 11.07 -5.70 -11.73
CA ILE A 150 12.37 -6.37 -11.79
C ILE A 150 12.83 -6.82 -10.40
N TYR A 151 12.54 -6.00 -9.38
CA TYR A 151 13.00 -6.22 -8.02
C TYR A 151 12.18 -7.28 -7.27
N LEU A 152 10.89 -7.43 -7.62
CA LEU A 152 9.92 -8.31 -6.96
C LEU A 152 9.50 -9.48 -7.86
N ASP A 153 10.38 -9.98 -8.72
CA ASP A 153 10.11 -10.98 -9.77
C ASP A 153 9.42 -12.28 -9.29
N ASP A 154 9.52 -12.59 -7.98
CA ASP A 154 8.91 -13.77 -7.33
C ASP A 154 7.85 -13.41 -6.26
N TYR A 155 7.19 -12.25 -6.40
CA TYR A 155 6.23 -11.81 -5.40
C TYR A 155 4.88 -12.51 -5.58
N ASP A 156 4.71 -13.65 -4.92
CA ASP A 156 3.44 -14.36 -4.87
C ASP A 156 2.46 -13.64 -3.94
N SER A 157 1.29 -13.33 -4.46
CA SER A 157 0.23 -12.66 -3.69
C SER A 157 -0.91 -13.64 -3.45
N PRO A 158 -0.92 -14.32 -2.33
CA PRO A 158 -1.93 -15.33 -2.02
C PRO A 158 -3.23 -14.67 -1.57
N LEU A 159 -3.98 -14.12 -2.53
CA LEU A 159 -5.29 -13.56 -2.24
C LEU A 159 -6.23 -14.58 -1.59
N GLU A 160 -6.10 -15.84 -1.96
CA GLU A 160 -6.95 -16.93 -1.47
C GLU A 160 -6.80 -17.14 0.04
N ASP A 161 -5.61 -16.97 0.57
CA ASP A 161 -5.35 -17.13 2.01
C ASP A 161 -6.07 -16.07 2.85
N TYR A 162 -6.30 -14.88 2.27
CA TYR A 162 -7.03 -13.80 2.96
C TYR A 162 -8.53 -13.93 2.89
N LEU A 163 -9.05 -14.73 1.94
CA LEU A 163 -10.49 -14.87 1.72
C LEU A 163 -11.13 -15.98 2.56
N THR A 164 -10.36 -16.74 3.32
CA THR A 164 -10.84 -17.88 4.13
C THR A 164 -11.26 -17.50 5.54
N THR A 165 -11.00 -16.28 5.98
CA THR A 165 -11.22 -15.80 7.34
C THR A 165 -12.44 -14.88 7.46
N ASP A 166 -13.08 -14.89 8.62
CA ASP A 166 -14.28 -14.10 8.91
C ASP A 166 -13.88 -12.65 9.28
N TYR A 167 -13.79 -11.79 8.27
CA TYR A 167 -13.46 -10.37 8.45
C TYR A 167 -14.68 -9.48 8.29
N ARG A 168 -14.71 -8.38 9.02
CA ARG A 168 -15.75 -7.35 8.86
C ARG A 168 -15.75 -6.73 7.48
N ARG A 169 -14.55 -6.54 6.88
CA ARG A 169 -14.39 -6.00 5.53
C ARG A 169 -13.04 -6.37 4.93
N ILE A 170 -13.06 -6.95 3.74
CA ILE A 170 -11.88 -7.16 2.92
C ILE A 170 -11.97 -6.22 1.71
N VAL A 171 -10.92 -5.46 1.46
CA VAL A 171 -10.78 -4.57 0.30
C VAL A 171 -9.67 -5.11 -0.58
N VAL A 172 -10.01 -5.43 -1.82
CA VAL A 172 -9.05 -5.88 -2.82
C VAL A 172 -9.03 -4.88 -3.96
N LYS A 173 -7.88 -4.30 -4.23
CA LYS A 173 -7.66 -3.46 -5.40
C LYS A 173 -7.19 -4.33 -6.56
N ARG A 174 -7.86 -4.24 -7.71
CA ARG A 174 -7.57 -5.06 -8.89
C ARG A 174 -7.76 -4.29 -10.17
N GLU A 175 -7.03 -4.68 -11.22
CA GLU A 175 -7.37 -4.26 -12.58
C GLU A 175 -8.67 -4.93 -13.03
N LEU A 176 -9.54 -4.16 -13.71
CA LEU A 176 -10.85 -4.63 -14.20
C LEU A 176 -10.79 -5.92 -15.04
N ARG A 177 -9.64 -6.17 -15.69
CA ARG A 177 -9.44 -7.34 -16.56
C ARG A 177 -8.97 -8.59 -15.82
N SER A 178 -8.58 -8.49 -14.57
CA SER A 178 -8.09 -9.63 -13.76
C SER A 178 -9.21 -10.38 -13.03
N LEU A 179 -10.47 -9.96 -13.20
CA LEU A 179 -11.64 -10.61 -12.60
C LEU A 179 -11.99 -11.96 -13.23
N ALA A 180 -11.40 -12.30 -14.38
CA ALA A 180 -11.66 -13.55 -15.09
C ALA A 180 -10.77 -14.70 -14.57
N GLY A 181 -11.00 -15.16 -13.35
CA GLY A 181 -10.24 -16.32 -12.86
C GLY A 181 -10.49 -16.76 -11.42
N ASN A 182 -11.11 -15.93 -10.60
CA ASN A 182 -11.42 -16.32 -9.22
C ASN A 182 -12.93 -16.46 -9.02
N ASN A 183 -13.34 -17.59 -8.48
CA ASN A 183 -14.74 -17.99 -8.25
C ASN A 183 -15.52 -17.15 -7.21
N ARG A 184 -14.98 -16.02 -6.76
CA ARG A 184 -15.66 -15.13 -5.82
C ARG A 184 -15.97 -13.79 -6.47
N THR A 185 -17.27 -13.50 -6.62
CA THR A 185 -17.75 -12.17 -6.99
C THR A 185 -17.70 -11.26 -5.76
N PRO A 186 -17.18 -10.02 -5.88
CA PRO A 186 -17.23 -9.07 -4.77
C PRO A 186 -18.68 -8.69 -4.47
N GLU A 187 -19.02 -8.52 -3.19
CA GLU A 187 -20.33 -8.01 -2.78
C GLU A 187 -20.56 -6.58 -3.29
N ILE A 188 -19.48 -5.78 -3.35
CA ILE A 188 -19.51 -4.39 -3.83
C ILE A 188 -18.26 -4.15 -4.67
N SER A 189 -18.43 -3.60 -5.88
CA SER A 189 -17.31 -3.16 -6.72
C SER A 189 -17.36 -1.66 -6.99
N PHE A 190 -16.19 -1.01 -6.98
CA PHE A 190 -16.02 0.39 -7.37
C PHE A 190 -15.06 0.42 -8.56
N LYS A 191 -15.48 1.09 -9.65
CA LYS A 191 -14.60 1.34 -10.79
C LYS A 191 -13.88 2.67 -10.54
N GLY A 192 -12.54 2.62 -10.55
CA GLY A 192 -11.67 3.78 -10.50
C GLY A 192 -11.35 4.31 -11.89
#